data_ae1ddb4599a8c2a193da48dbe0f61ff9
#
_entry.id   ae1ddb4599a8c2a193da48dbe0f61ff9
#
_cell.length_a   1.000
_cell.length_b   1.000
_cell.length_c   1.000
_cell.angle_alpha   90.00
_cell.angle_beta   90.00
_cell.angle_gamma   90.00
#
_symmetry.space_group_name_H-M   'P 1'
#
loop_
_entity.id
_entity.type
_entity.pdbx_description
1 polymer ?
#
loop_
_entity_poly.entity_id
_entity_poly.type
_entity_poly.pdbx_seq_one_letter_code
_entity_poly.pdbx_strand_id
1 'polypeptide(L)'
;QQLEERKKADEERKKKREKRGKKKFQKEITLTTDIVFVSKERETPPVLSNLDPVLEDEGFYGVKLAIEDNLTTGRFLGHDYKVEFHRILLEENLEIEFKKLLKKGKKLFVVDLNEDELLSLMKIPEIDNVLIFNIRAKNDSLRNENCRKNFFHIPPSYSILSDALTQYLVKKKWKKWFLVTGPQENDRFYADALKKSAKKFNIKIKEEKTWDFTSDLRRTAGKEVPIFTKGSNYDVLVVADEAGEFGEYLAYRTWDPRPVAGTQGLKPN
;
A
#
# COMPACT_ATOMS: atom_id res chain seq x y z
N GLN A 1 -23.72 -35.33 -40.12
CA GLN A 1 -24.87 -34.47 -39.79
C GLN A 1 -25.51 -34.87 -38.46
N GLN A 2 -25.99 -36.10 -38.29
CA GLN A 2 -26.64 -36.52 -37.02
C GLN A 2 -25.74 -36.44 -35.78
N LEU A 3 -24.44 -36.61 -35.89
CA LEU A 3 -23.50 -36.53 -34.78
C LEU A 3 -23.23 -35.06 -34.31
N GLU A 4 -23.25 -34.15 -35.27
CA GLU A 4 -23.10 -32.70 -34.98
C GLU A 4 -24.37 -32.10 -34.35
N GLU A 5 -25.54 -32.54 -34.81
CA GLU A 5 -26.83 -32.14 -34.22
C GLU A 5 -26.96 -32.60 -32.75
N ARG A 6 -26.51 -33.81 -32.43
CA ARG A 6 -26.47 -34.34 -31.07
C ARG A 6 -25.53 -33.54 -30.18
N LYS A 7 -24.32 -33.20 -30.67
CA LYS A 7 -23.38 -32.35 -29.91
C LYS A 7 -23.92 -30.98 -29.62
N LYS A 8 -24.57 -30.32 -30.59
CA LYS A 8 -25.22 -29.02 -30.40
C LYS A 8 -26.37 -29.09 -29.37
N ALA A 9 -27.19 -30.13 -29.45
CA ALA A 9 -28.27 -30.32 -28.50
C ALA A 9 -27.78 -30.58 -27.07
N ASP A 10 -26.69 -31.28 -26.87
CA ASP A 10 -26.08 -31.53 -25.57
C ASP A 10 -25.41 -30.28 -25.00
N GLU A 11 -24.75 -29.45 -25.83
CA GLU A 11 -24.22 -28.17 -25.41
C GLU A 11 -25.33 -27.17 -24.99
N GLU A 12 -26.45 -27.13 -25.74
CA GLU A 12 -27.59 -26.31 -25.34
C GLU A 12 -28.24 -26.77 -24.04
N ARG A 13 -28.34 -28.10 -23.86
CA ARG A 13 -28.83 -28.66 -22.58
C ARG A 13 -27.91 -28.34 -21.42
N LYS A 14 -26.60 -28.38 -21.62
CA LYS A 14 -25.59 -28.03 -20.62
C LYS A 14 -25.68 -26.54 -20.26
N LYS A 15 -25.76 -25.64 -21.25
CA LYS A 15 -25.97 -24.20 -21.05
C LYS A 15 -27.29 -23.88 -20.36
N LYS A 16 -28.38 -24.60 -20.68
CA LYS A 16 -29.67 -24.45 -19.99
C LYS A 16 -29.63 -24.96 -18.53
N ARG A 17 -28.91 -26.05 -18.26
CA ARG A 17 -28.71 -26.56 -16.88
C ARG A 17 -27.86 -25.61 -16.05
N GLU A 18 -26.78 -25.06 -16.60
CA GLU A 18 -25.93 -24.05 -15.93
C GLU A 18 -26.70 -22.76 -15.66
N LYS A 19 -27.51 -22.27 -16.62
CA LYS A 19 -28.39 -21.10 -16.41
C LYS A 19 -29.48 -21.37 -15.36
N ARG A 20 -30.07 -22.56 -15.33
CA ARG A 20 -31.04 -22.95 -14.28
C ARG A 20 -30.39 -23.13 -12.92
N GLY A 21 -29.18 -23.71 -12.84
CA GLY A 21 -28.40 -23.82 -11.62
C GLY A 21 -28.07 -22.44 -11.05
N LYS A 22 -27.59 -21.53 -11.89
CA LYS A 22 -27.29 -20.14 -11.49
C LYS A 22 -28.52 -19.38 -10.98
N LYS A 23 -29.70 -19.54 -11.62
CA LYS A 23 -30.96 -18.90 -11.16
C LYS A 23 -31.47 -19.44 -9.84
N LYS A 24 -31.22 -20.72 -9.49
CA LYS A 24 -31.73 -21.36 -8.29
C LYS A 24 -31.01 -20.94 -7.01
N PHE A 25 -29.81 -20.32 -7.12
CA PHE A 25 -28.96 -19.90 -6.00
C PHE A 25 -28.81 -18.39 -5.87
N GLN A 26 -29.46 -17.58 -6.71
CA GLN A 26 -29.48 -16.12 -6.54
C GLN A 26 -30.65 -15.72 -5.65
N LYS A 27 -30.34 -15.30 -4.42
CA LYS A 27 -31.29 -14.63 -3.53
C LYS A 27 -31.58 -13.23 -4.10
N GLU A 28 -32.82 -12.73 -3.90
CA GLU A 28 -33.09 -11.31 -4.20
C GLU A 28 -32.11 -10.41 -3.43
N ILE A 29 -31.60 -9.37 -4.11
CA ILE A 29 -30.70 -8.39 -3.48
C ILE A 29 -31.52 -7.62 -2.46
N THR A 30 -31.17 -7.81 -1.18
CA THR A 30 -31.86 -7.18 -0.05
C THR A 30 -31.05 -6.04 0.55
N LEU A 31 -29.72 -6.00 0.28
CA LEU A 31 -28.81 -5.00 0.80
C LEU A 31 -27.81 -4.59 -0.30
N THR A 32 -27.71 -3.30 -0.56
CA THR A 32 -26.66 -2.73 -1.39
C THR A 32 -25.76 -1.86 -0.53
N THR A 33 -24.44 -2.10 -0.61
CA THR A 33 -23.43 -1.31 0.09
C THR A 33 -22.68 -0.46 -0.93
N ASP A 34 -22.81 0.86 -0.81
CA ASP A 34 -22.07 1.82 -1.63
C ASP A 34 -20.74 2.17 -0.95
N ILE A 35 -19.65 1.94 -1.65
CA ILE A 35 -18.28 2.21 -1.21
C ILE A 35 -17.72 3.31 -2.10
N VAL A 36 -17.10 4.33 -1.50
CA VAL A 36 -16.38 5.36 -2.26
C VAL A 36 -14.88 5.14 -2.03
N PHE A 37 -14.15 4.89 -3.11
CA PHE A 37 -12.70 4.90 -3.09
C PHE A 37 -12.22 6.32 -3.39
N VAL A 38 -11.46 6.89 -2.46
CA VAL A 38 -10.93 8.25 -2.60
C VAL A 38 -9.41 8.18 -2.63
N SER A 39 -8.81 8.73 -3.67
CA SER A 39 -7.36 8.91 -3.78
C SER A 39 -7.04 10.37 -4.08
N LYS A 40 -5.90 10.84 -3.61
CA LYS A 40 -5.34 12.13 -4.03
C LYS A 40 -4.14 11.91 -4.93
N GLU A 41 -4.10 12.65 -6.04
CA GLU A 41 -2.99 12.64 -6.97
C GLU A 41 -1.71 13.12 -6.27
N ARG A 42 -0.58 12.54 -6.63
CA ARG A 42 0.75 12.85 -6.09
C ARG A 42 1.75 13.00 -7.21
N GLU A 43 2.72 13.85 -6.97
CA GLU A 43 3.91 13.84 -7.82
C GLU A 43 4.63 12.49 -7.66
N THR A 44 4.84 11.82 -8.77
CA THR A 44 5.61 10.57 -8.79
C THR A 44 7.07 10.89 -9.07
N PRO A 45 8.02 10.29 -8.32
CA PRO A 45 9.42 10.44 -8.66
C PRO A 45 9.70 9.91 -10.07
N PRO A 46 10.73 10.44 -10.77
CA PRO A 46 11.07 9.96 -12.08
C PRO A 46 11.46 8.46 -12.02
N VAL A 47 10.80 7.67 -12.86
CA VAL A 47 11.08 6.23 -12.96
C VAL A 47 12.51 5.97 -13.44
N LEU A 48 13.13 4.92 -12.91
CA LEU A 48 14.50 4.53 -13.29
C LEU A 48 14.56 4.06 -14.75
N SER A 49 13.53 3.42 -15.23
CA SER A 49 13.41 2.93 -16.61
C SER A 49 12.11 3.39 -17.24
N ASN A 50 12.15 3.78 -18.52
CA ASN A 50 10.95 4.09 -19.31
C ASN A 50 10.05 2.85 -19.55
N LEU A 51 10.52 1.67 -19.17
CA LEU A 51 9.74 0.42 -19.23
C LEU A 51 8.92 0.19 -17.95
N ASP A 52 9.19 0.92 -16.88
CA ASP A 52 8.43 0.81 -15.64
C ASP A 52 7.08 1.53 -15.80
N PRO A 53 5.96 0.81 -15.70
CA PRO A 53 4.65 1.45 -15.83
C PRO A 53 4.37 2.35 -14.63
N VAL A 54 3.90 3.56 -14.87
CA VAL A 54 3.32 4.42 -13.84
C VAL A 54 1.87 4.01 -13.66
N LEU A 55 1.56 3.39 -12.52
CA LEU A 55 0.21 2.95 -12.18
C LEU A 55 -0.51 4.03 -11.37
N GLU A 56 -1.49 4.68 -12.01
CA GLU A 56 -2.24 5.78 -11.38
C GLU A 56 -3.46 5.31 -10.57
N ASP A 57 -3.89 4.07 -10.78
CA ASP A 57 -5.16 3.52 -10.29
C ASP A 57 -5.02 2.16 -9.59
N GLU A 58 -3.81 1.81 -9.18
CA GLU A 58 -3.46 0.52 -8.56
C GLU A 58 -4.37 0.17 -7.38
N GLY A 59 -4.55 1.10 -6.44
CA GLY A 59 -5.42 0.90 -5.27
C GLY A 59 -6.89 0.67 -5.64
N PHE A 60 -7.39 1.37 -6.65
CA PHE A 60 -8.77 1.20 -7.12
C PHE A 60 -9.02 -0.19 -7.71
N TYR A 61 -8.13 -0.69 -8.57
CA TYR A 61 -8.27 -2.02 -9.14
C TYR A 61 -8.20 -3.12 -8.08
N GLY A 62 -7.40 -2.95 -7.03
CA GLY A 62 -7.38 -3.84 -5.88
C GLY A 62 -8.74 -3.90 -5.17
N VAL A 63 -9.38 -2.76 -4.93
CA VAL A 63 -10.74 -2.69 -4.35
C VAL A 63 -11.76 -3.32 -5.29
N LYS A 64 -11.69 -3.04 -6.59
CA LYS A 64 -12.61 -3.62 -7.59
C LYS A 64 -12.51 -5.14 -7.61
N LEU A 65 -11.31 -5.70 -7.63
CA LEU A 65 -11.08 -7.15 -7.58
C LEU A 65 -11.66 -7.75 -6.30
N ALA A 66 -11.42 -7.14 -5.15
CA ALA A 66 -11.95 -7.60 -3.86
C ALA A 66 -13.50 -7.60 -3.86
N ILE A 67 -14.12 -6.61 -4.49
CA ILE A 67 -15.59 -6.56 -4.65
C ILE A 67 -16.07 -7.67 -5.57
N GLU A 68 -15.44 -7.89 -6.71
CA GLU A 68 -15.80 -8.96 -7.65
C GLU A 68 -15.73 -10.34 -6.98
N ASP A 69 -14.70 -10.60 -6.18
CA ASP A 69 -14.57 -11.83 -5.40
C ASP A 69 -15.68 -11.98 -4.36
N ASN A 70 -16.02 -10.91 -3.65
CA ASN A 70 -17.06 -10.92 -2.63
C ASN A 70 -18.49 -11.00 -3.22
N LEU A 71 -18.70 -10.54 -4.45
CA LEU A 71 -20.01 -10.63 -5.10
C LEU A 71 -20.47 -12.07 -5.32
N THR A 72 -19.58 -13.04 -5.38
CA THR A 72 -19.96 -14.47 -5.44
C THR A 72 -20.72 -14.88 -4.19
N THR A 73 -20.19 -14.60 -3.01
CA THR A 73 -20.84 -14.83 -1.71
C THR A 73 -22.00 -13.85 -1.51
N GLY A 74 -21.85 -12.60 -1.91
CA GLY A 74 -22.88 -11.57 -1.83
C GLY A 74 -24.18 -11.99 -2.51
N ARG A 75 -24.11 -12.47 -3.75
CA ARG A 75 -25.29 -12.98 -4.49
C ARG A 75 -26.01 -14.13 -3.78
N PHE A 76 -25.27 -14.97 -3.08
CA PHE A 76 -25.85 -16.04 -2.27
C PHE A 76 -26.57 -15.51 -1.03
N LEU A 77 -26.03 -14.44 -0.42
CA LEU A 77 -26.58 -13.80 0.77
C LEU A 77 -27.64 -12.73 0.45
N GLY A 78 -27.79 -12.32 -0.80
CA GLY A 78 -28.65 -11.21 -1.22
C GLY A 78 -27.98 -9.84 -1.00
N HIS A 79 -26.65 -9.78 -0.95
CA HIS A 79 -25.88 -8.56 -0.81
C HIS A 79 -25.25 -8.15 -2.14
N ASP A 80 -25.27 -6.86 -2.43
CA ASP A 80 -24.58 -6.24 -3.56
C ASP A 80 -23.62 -5.16 -3.07
N TYR A 81 -22.48 -5.03 -3.75
CA TYR A 81 -21.45 -4.05 -3.43
C TYR A 81 -21.17 -3.19 -4.66
N LYS A 82 -21.21 -1.88 -4.48
CA LYS A 82 -20.90 -0.91 -5.53
C LYS A 82 -19.73 -0.06 -5.10
N VAL A 83 -18.75 0.15 -5.98
CA VAL A 83 -17.65 1.06 -5.75
C VAL A 83 -17.69 2.23 -6.72
N GLU A 84 -17.54 3.42 -6.17
CA GLU A 84 -17.36 4.68 -6.92
C GLU A 84 -15.92 5.15 -6.72
N PHE A 85 -15.21 5.42 -7.80
CA PHE A 85 -13.86 5.98 -7.74
C PHE A 85 -13.91 7.50 -7.78
N HIS A 86 -13.26 8.14 -6.82
CA HIS A 86 -13.13 9.59 -6.74
C HIS A 86 -11.67 9.98 -6.59
N ARG A 87 -11.05 10.40 -7.70
CA ARG A 87 -9.68 10.90 -7.73
C ARG A 87 -9.70 12.41 -7.54
N ILE A 88 -8.96 12.90 -6.57
CA ILE A 88 -8.77 14.32 -6.27
C ILE A 88 -7.45 14.74 -6.93
N LEU A 89 -7.48 15.76 -7.79
CA LEU A 89 -6.30 16.24 -8.49
C LEU A 89 -5.36 17.02 -7.54
N LEU A 90 -4.12 17.24 -7.99
CA LEU A 90 -3.10 17.93 -7.18
C LEU A 90 -3.56 19.31 -6.68
N GLU A 91 -4.17 20.10 -7.59
CA GLU A 91 -4.63 21.47 -7.28
C GLU A 91 -5.98 21.52 -6.56
N GLU A 92 -6.69 20.40 -6.44
CA GLU A 92 -7.98 20.35 -5.77
C GLU A 92 -7.82 20.26 -4.26
N ASN A 93 -8.72 20.92 -3.54
CA ASN A 93 -8.75 20.87 -2.07
C ASN A 93 -9.49 19.61 -1.59
N LEU A 94 -8.76 18.74 -0.90
CA LEU A 94 -9.26 17.47 -0.35
C LEU A 94 -10.51 17.66 0.52
N GLU A 95 -10.51 18.64 1.43
CA GLU A 95 -11.63 18.85 2.36
C GLU A 95 -12.90 19.28 1.62
N ILE A 96 -12.76 20.12 0.59
CA ILE A 96 -13.89 20.60 -0.23
C ILE A 96 -14.50 19.42 -0.99
N GLU A 97 -13.67 18.63 -1.66
CA GLU A 97 -14.12 17.47 -2.43
C GLU A 97 -14.74 16.40 -1.53
N PHE A 98 -14.14 16.13 -0.38
CA PHE A 98 -14.69 15.17 0.56
C PHE A 98 -16.05 15.62 1.14
N LYS A 99 -16.21 16.91 1.45
CA LYS A 99 -17.51 17.48 1.88
C LYS A 99 -18.60 17.34 0.82
N LYS A 100 -18.27 17.41 -0.49
CA LYS A 100 -19.24 17.12 -1.55
C LYS A 100 -19.77 15.69 -1.49
N LEU A 101 -18.87 14.72 -1.23
CA LEU A 101 -19.24 13.30 -1.08
C LEU A 101 -20.12 13.06 0.17
N LEU A 102 -19.78 13.70 1.30
CA LEU A 102 -20.60 13.65 2.52
C LEU A 102 -22.00 14.21 2.28
N LYS A 103 -22.13 15.34 1.57
CA LYS A 103 -23.43 15.95 1.19
C LYS A 103 -24.25 15.04 0.29
N LYS A 104 -23.63 14.18 -0.53
CA LYS A 104 -24.32 13.14 -1.32
C LYS A 104 -24.80 11.94 -0.48
N GLY A 105 -24.61 11.98 0.84
CA GLY A 105 -25.03 10.92 1.77
C GLY A 105 -24.12 9.69 1.78
N LYS A 106 -22.94 9.77 1.20
CA LYS A 106 -21.97 8.65 1.22
C LYS A 106 -21.47 8.42 2.65
N LYS A 107 -21.34 7.15 3.05
CA LYS A 107 -21.02 6.77 4.45
C LYS A 107 -19.85 5.81 4.60
N LEU A 108 -19.43 5.15 3.55
CA LEU A 108 -18.36 4.15 3.60
C LEU A 108 -17.26 4.53 2.61
N PHE A 109 -16.07 4.80 3.13
CA PHE A 109 -14.94 5.29 2.35
C PHE A 109 -13.73 4.38 2.51
N VAL A 110 -13.08 4.07 1.40
CA VAL A 110 -11.73 3.52 1.35
C VAL A 110 -10.83 4.63 0.85
N VAL A 111 -9.82 5.03 1.63
CA VAL A 111 -9.04 6.22 1.34
C VAL A 111 -7.56 5.90 1.16
N ASP A 112 -7.01 6.32 0.04
CA ASP A 112 -5.60 6.27 -0.29
C ASP A 112 -4.95 7.64 -0.08
N LEU A 113 -4.75 7.98 1.20
CA LEU A 113 -4.31 9.28 1.68
C LEU A 113 -3.10 9.14 2.60
N ASN A 114 -2.24 10.18 2.63
CA ASN A 114 -1.14 10.27 3.60
C ASN A 114 -1.64 10.72 4.99
N GLU A 115 -0.73 10.83 5.96
CA GLU A 115 -1.08 11.21 7.33
C GLU A 115 -1.72 12.60 7.41
N ASP A 116 -1.10 13.61 6.81
CA ASP A 116 -1.56 15.00 6.88
C ASP A 116 -2.94 15.15 6.24
N GLU A 117 -3.15 14.47 5.12
CA GLU A 117 -4.44 14.42 4.44
C GLU A 117 -5.51 13.76 5.32
N LEU A 118 -5.20 12.67 6.00
CA LEU A 118 -6.11 12.04 6.96
C LEU A 118 -6.40 12.95 8.16
N LEU A 119 -5.38 13.61 8.69
CA LEU A 119 -5.54 14.54 9.81
C LEU A 119 -6.39 15.75 9.41
N SER A 120 -6.28 16.22 8.15
CA SER A 120 -7.14 17.28 7.65
C SER A 120 -8.59 16.84 7.55
N LEU A 121 -8.85 15.61 7.06
CA LEU A 121 -10.20 15.05 7.05
C LEU A 121 -10.80 14.94 8.45
N MET A 122 -10.00 14.56 9.45
CA MET A 122 -10.45 14.44 10.85
C MET A 122 -10.95 15.77 11.45
N LYS A 123 -10.63 16.91 10.84
CA LYS A 123 -11.12 18.23 11.25
C LYS A 123 -12.53 18.53 10.75
N ILE A 124 -13.06 17.75 9.79
CA ILE A 124 -14.40 17.92 9.23
C ILE A 124 -15.42 17.37 10.24
N PRO A 125 -16.37 18.18 10.78
CA PRO A 125 -17.31 17.71 11.81
C PRO A 125 -18.18 16.54 11.37
N GLU A 126 -18.60 16.52 10.10
CA GLU A 126 -19.47 15.48 9.55
C GLU A 126 -18.79 14.11 9.40
N ILE A 127 -17.44 14.07 9.52
CA ILE A 127 -16.65 12.84 9.36
C ILE A 127 -16.98 11.80 10.43
N ASP A 128 -17.44 12.20 11.59
CA ASP A 128 -17.74 11.29 12.70
C ASP A 128 -18.94 10.36 12.42
N ASN A 129 -19.72 10.68 11.39
CA ASN A 129 -20.91 9.90 10.98
C ASN A 129 -20.66 8.89 9.84
N VAL A 130 -19.41 8.73 9.44
CA VAL A 130 -19.01 7.84 8.32
C VAL A 130 -17.90 6.90 8.75
N LEU A 131 -17.74 5.79 8.02
CA LEU A 131 -16.66 4.83 8.24
C LEU A 131 -15.56 5.08 7.21
N ILE A 132 -14.32 5.16 7.68
CA ILE A 132 -13.13 5.42 6.87
C ILE A 132 -12.14 4.27 7.02
N PHE A 133 -11.77 3.67 5.90
CA PHE A 133 -10.75 2.63 5.82
C PHE A 133 -9.50 3.23 5.15
N ASN A 134 -8.50 3.54 5.96
CA ASN A 134 -7.20 3.99 5.48
C ASN A 134 -6.39 2.80 4.96
N ILE A 135 -5.93 2.90 3.72
CA ILE A 135 -5.14 1.85 3.05
C ILE A 135 -3.68 2.27 2.78
N ARG A 136 -3.27 3.48 3.14
CA ARG A 136 -1.90 3.99 2.89
C ARG A 136 -1.15 4.39 4.15
N ALA A 137 -1.65 5.35 4.92
CA ALA A 137 -0.90 5.96 6.02
C ALA A 137 -0.57 4.94 7.11
N LYS A 138 0.72 4.87 7.47
CA LYS A 138 1.29 3.89 8.41
C LYS A 138 1.75 4.52 9.72
N ASN A 139 1.55 5.82 9.90
CA ASN A 139 2.03 6.57 11.03
C ASN A 139 1.40 6.08 12.34
N ASP A 140 2.23 5.93 13.36
CA ASP A 140 1.80 5.43 14.68
C ASP A 140 0.87 6.41 15.40
N SER A 141 0.98 7.71 15.14
CA SER A 141 0.12 8.77 15.65
C SER A 141 -1.37 8.51 15.41
N LEU A 142 -1.71 7.96 14.24
CA LEU A 142 -3.08 7.64 13.84
C LEU A 142 -3.73 6.56 14.72
N ARG A 143 -2.93 5.76 15.43
CA ARG A 143 -3.39 4.70 16.34
C ARG A 143 -3.23 5.06 17.81
N ASN A 144 -2.61 6.19 18.11
CA ASN A 144 -2.35 6.70 19.45
C ASN A 144 -3.12 8.00 19.66
N GLU A 145 -2.44 9.14 19.63
CA GLU A 145 -2.99 10.46 19.93
C GLU A 145 -4.09 10.91 18.97
N ASN A 146 -4.04 10.48 17.72
CA ASN A 146 -5.03 10.81 16.68
C ASN A 146 -6.03 9.67 16.40
N CYS A 147 -6.13 8.69 17.31
CA CYS A 147 -7.05 7.57 17.16
C CYS A 147 -8.52 8.01 17.18
N ARG A 148 -9.29 7.55 16.20
CA ARG A 148 -10.74 7.78 16.10
C ARG A 148 -11.51 6.51 15.89
N LYS A 149 -12.68 6.38 16.53
CA LYS A 149 -13.53 5.18 16.53
C LYS A 149 -14.03 4.76 15.15
N ASN A 150 -14.09 5.66 14.20
CA ASN A 150 -14.64 5.46 12.85
C ASN A 150 -13.56 5.40 11.77
N PHE A 151 -12.26 5.46 12.15
CA PHE A 151 -11.13 5.29 11.26
C PHE A 151 -10.49 3.91 11.48
N PHE A 152 -10.45 3.12 10.43
CA PHE A 152 -9.86 1.78 10.42
C PHE A 152 -8.59 1.80 9.56
N HIS A 153 -7.48 1.37 10.13
CA HIS A 153 -6.17 1.39 9.47
C HIS A 153 -5.82 -0.03 9.03
N ILE A 154 -5.88 -0.30 7.73
CA ILE A 154 -5.60 -1.62 7.14
C ILE A 154 -4.11 -1.93 7.11
N PRO A 155 -3.20 -0.99 6.66
CA PRO A 155 -1.78 -1.29 6.66
C PRO A 155 -1.24 -1.33 8.10
N PRO A 156 -0.25 -2.18 8.38
CA PRO A 156 0.43 -2.15 9.67
C PRO A 156 1.17 -0.81 9.86
N SER A 157 1.29 -0.37 11.12
CA SER A 157 2.04 0.86 11.43
C SER A 157 3.55 0.67 11.28
N TYR A 158 4.28 1.80 11.21
CA TYR A 158 5.75 1.76 11.19
C TYR A 158 6.35 0.98 12.36
N SER A 159 5.79 1.12 13.55
CA SER A 159 6.23 0.34 14.73
C SER A 159 6.00 -1.16 14.54
N ILE A 160 4.84 -1.57 14.00
CA ILE A 160 4.55 -2.99 13.75
C ILE A 160 5.51 -3.56 12.70
N LEU A 161 5.72 -2.84 11.59
CA LEU A 161 6.64 -3.25 10.53
C LEU A 161 8.08 -3.35 11.05
N SER A 162 8.52 -2.34 11.80
CA SER A 162 9.87 -2.28 12.37
C SER A 162 10.11 -3.40 13.37
N ASP A 163 9.14 -3.69 14.25
CA ASP A 163 9.25 -4.77 15.23
C ASP A 163 9.30 -6.15 14.55
N ALA A 164 8.46 -6.37 13.53
CA ALA A 164 8.46 -7.63 12.79
C ALA A 164 9.78 -7.87 12.06
N LEU A 165 10.28 -6.84 11.35
CA LEU A 165 11.58 -6.88 10.67
C LEU A 165 12.71 -7.13 11.67
N THR A 166 12.74 -6.39 12.77
CA THR A 166 13.78 -6.51 13.79
C THR A 166 13.83 -7.91 14.40
N GLN A 167 12.67 -8.47 14.73
CA GLN A 167 12.60 -9.86 15.26
C GLN A 167 13.17 -10.86 14.25
N TYR A 168 12.88 -10.71 12.96
CA TYR A 168 13.43 -11.55 11.92
C TYR A 168 14.97 -11.41 11.83
N LEU A 169 15.49 -10.18 11.86
CA LEU A 169 16.92 -9.91 11.81
C LEU A 169 17.66 -10.45 13.06
N VAL A 170 17.02 -10.37 14.24
CA VAL A 170 17.53 -11.00 15.47
C VAL A 170 17.62 -12.53 15.32
N LYS A 171 16.57 -13.16 14.75
CA LYS A 171 16.58 -14.60 14.46
C LYS A 171 17.72 -14.99 13.52
N LYS A 172 18.06 -14.12 12.57
CA LYS A 172 19.22 -14.28 11.67
C LYS A 172 20.57 -13.98 12.34
N LYS A 173 20.58 -13.49 13.59
CA LYS A 173 21.76 -13.02 14.32
C LYS A 173 22.42 -11.77 13.72
N TRP A 174 21.71 -11.00 12.90
CA TRP A 174 22.17 -9.75 12.28
C TRP A 174 21.86 -8.58 13.23
N LYS A 175 22.71 -8.41 14.22
CA LYS A 175 22.52 -7.46 15.33
C LYS A 175 23.29 -6.15 15.20
N LYS A 176 24.06 -6.01 14.14
CA LYS A 176 24.80 -4.78 13.85
C LYS A 176 24.26 -4.21 12.55
N TRP A 177 23.61 -3.07 12.64
CA TRP A 177 22.98 -2.44 11.49
C TRP A 177 23.78 -1.26 10.96
N PHE A 178 23.75 -1.09 9.65
CA PHE A 178 24.01 0.17 8.98
C PHE A 178 22.65 0.68 8.51
N LEU A 179 22.17 1.79 9.10
CA LEU A 179 20.87 2.37 8.78
C LEU A 179 21.05 3.46 7.73
N VAL A 180 20.31 3.35 6.64
CA VAL A 180 20.18 4.38 5.62
C VAL A 180 18.75 4.91 5.65
N THR A 181 18.61 6.23 5.69
CA THR A 181 17.30 6.90 5.70
C THR A 181 17.17 7.72 4.43
N GLY A 182 16.03 7.63 3.75
CA GLY A 182 15.71 8.49 2.61
C GLY A 182 15.43 9.94 3.01
N PRO A 183 15.26 10.85 2.04
CA PRO A 183 15.09 12.28 2.30
C PRO A 183 13.67 12.66 2.72
N GLN A 184 12.68 11.80 2.45
CA GLN A 184 11.27 12.09 2.66
C GLN A 184 10.89 12.03 4.16
N GLU A 185 9.81 12.69 4.54
CA GLU A 185 9.34 12.69 5.91
C GLU A 185 8.91 11.30 6.39
N ASN A 186 8.22 10.55 5.55
CA ASN A 186 7.82 9.17 5.84
C ASN A 186 9.01 8.23 6.06
N ASP A 187 10.14 8.48 5.37
CA ASP A 187 11.39 7.73 5.59
C ASP A 187 11.94 7.97 6.99
N ARG A 188 11.83 9.21 7.49
CA ARG A 188 12.24 9.56 8.84
C ARG A 188 11.35 8.92 9.89
N PHE A 189 10.02 8.92 9.71
CA PHE A 189 9.09 8.21 10.61
C PHE A 189 9.42 6.73 10.68
N TYR A 190 9.70 6.10 9.53
CA TYR A 190 10.09 4.70 9.50
C TYR A 190 11.46 4.46 10.13
N ALA A 191 12.46 5.31 9.88
CA ALA A 191 13.77 5.23 10.51
C ALA A 191 13.69 5.36 12.04
N ASP A 192 12.85 6.27 12.55
CA ASP A 192 12.65 6.44 13.99
C ASP A 192 11.96 5.22 14.62
N ALA A 193 11.01 4.62 13.93
CA ALA A 193 10.42 3.35 14.36
C ALA A 193 11.45 2.21 14.38
N LEU A 194 12.32 2.12 13.38
CA LEU A 194 13.44 1.17 13.34
C LEU A 194 14.43 1.40 14.48
N LYS A 195 14.78 2.64 14.80
CA LYS A 195 15.65 2.99 15.94
C LYS A 195 15.03 2.57 17.28
N LYS A 196 13.72 2.85 17.46
CA LYS A 196 12.99 2.41 18.66
C LYS A 196 12.98 0.88 18.77
N SER A 197 12.71 0.19 17.68
CA SER A 197 12.72 -1.26 17.62
C SER A 197 14.11 -1.83 17.85
N ALA A 198 15.17 -1.26 17.25
CA ALA A 198 16.55 -1.64 17.49
C ALA A 198 16.91 -1.58 18.98
N LYS A 199 16.52 -0.47 19.65
CA LYS A 199 16.71 -0.34 21.10
C LYS A 199 15.94 -1.43 21.88
N LYS A 200 14.69 -1.68 21.55
CA LYS A 200 13.81 -2.69 22.18
C LYS A 200 14.40 -4.10 22.10
N PHE A 201 15.02 -4.47 20.96
CA PHE A 201 15.56 -5.80 20.72
C PHE A 201 17.08 -5.89 20.85
N ASN A 202 17.72 -4.90 21.48
CA ASN A 202 19.17 -4.87 21.75
C ASN A 202 20.03 -4.98 20.47
N ILE A 203 19.67 -4.22 19.47
CA ILE A 203 20.41 -4.09 18.19
C ILE A 203 21.36 -2.90 18.29
N LYS A 204 22.53 -3.00 17.68
CA LYS A 204 23.51 -1.91 17.60
C LYS A 204 23.50 -1.29 16.20
N ILE A 205 23.03 -0.06 16.10
CA ILE A 205 23.22 0.75 14.89
C ILE A 205 24.66 1.23 14.90
N LYS A 206 25.46 0.74 13.94
CA LYS A 206 26.89 1.01 13.83
C LYS A 206 27.19 2.25 13.02
N GLU A 207 26.35 2.48 12.03
CA GLU A 207 26.47 3.61 11.12
C GLU A 207 25.04 4.05 10.73
N GLU A 208 24.88 5.36 10.57
CA GLU A 208 23.63 5.95 10.10
C GLU A 208 23.97 7.00 9.05
N LYS A 209 23.34 6.94 7.88
CA LYS A 209 23.48 7.93 6.82
C LYS A 209 22.12 8.29 6.26
N THR A 210 21.97 9.55 5.86
CA THR A 210 20.81 9.98 5.06
C THR A 210 21.21 9.99 3.60
N TRP A 211 20.38 9.39 2.76
CA TRP A 211 20.52 9.47 1.33
C TRP A 211 19.88 10.76 0.83
N ASP A 212 20.65 11.56 0.12
CA ASP A 212 20.16 12.80 -0.47
C ASP A 212 20.45 12.78 -1.98
N PHE A 213 19.39 12.92 -2.79
CA PHE A 213 19.48 12.93 -4.25
C PHE A 213 19.92 14.30 -4.75
N THR A 214 21.21 14.56 -4.72
CA THR A 214 21.78 15.81 -5.23
C THR A 214 22.21 15.75 -6.69
N SER A 215 22.24 14.54 -7.29
CA SER A 215 22.69 14.31 -8.67
C SER A 215 21.79 13.32 -9.43
N ASP A 216 21.90 13.31 -10.76
CA ASP A 216 21.22 12.31 -11.61
C ASP A 216 21.86 10.93 -11.43
N LEU A 217 21.35 10.17 -10.47
CA LEU A 217 21.85 8.84 -10.10
C LEU A 217 21.82 7.83 -11.24
N ARG A 218 20.95 8.00 -12.23
CA ARG A 218 20.91 7.09 -13.40
C ARG A 218 22.25 6.98 -14.09
N ARG A 219 23.10 8.01 -13.97
CA ARG A 219 24.44 8.03 -14.56
C ARG A 219 25.55 7.69 -13.58
N THR A 220 25.35 7.96 -12.31
CA THR A 220 26.44 7.91 -11.29
C THR A 220 26.27 6.79 -10.29
N ALA A 221 25.09 6.11 -10.23
CA ALA A 221 24.76 5.08 -9.25
C ALA A 221 25.81 3.97 -9.13
N GLY A 222 26.37 3.50 -10.26
CA GLY A 222 27.39 2.45 -10.27
C GLY A 222 28.66 2.81 -9.50
N LYS A 223 28.94 4.10 -9.31
CA LYS A 223 30.08 4.60 -8.51
C LYS A 223 29.65 5.06 -7.12
N GLU A 224 28.58 5.81 -7.03
CA GLU A 224 28.16 6.47 -5.79
C GLU A 224 27.57 5.49 -4.78
N VAL A 225 26.69 4.58 -5.22
CA VAL A 225 26.04 3.63 -4.31
C VAL A 225 27.02 2.70 -3.60
N PRO A 226 28.02 2.08 -4.28
CA PRO A 226 29.05 1.31 -3.60
C PRO A 226 29.84 2.12 -2.58
N ILE A 227 30.19 3.37 -2.89
CA ILE A 227 30.94 4.26 -1.98
C ILE A 227 30.07 4.64 -0.78
N PHE A 228 28.81 5.03 -1.03
CA PHE A 228 27.86 5.45 0.01
C PHE A 228 27.54 4.32 0.98
N THR A 229 27.34 3.10 0.48
CA THR A 229 27.03 1.92 1.28
C THR A 229 28.26 1.20 1.84
N LYS A 230 29.46 1.70 1.55
CA LYS A 230 30.68 1.15 2.15
C LYS A 230 30.72 1.47 3.63
N GLY A 231 30.65 0.46 4.45
CA GLY A 231 30.74 0.55 5.92
C GLY A 231 31.54 -0.62 6.48
N SER A 232 32.01 -0.45 7.70
CA SER A 232 32.77 -1.50 8.41
C SER A 232 31.97 -2.07 9.57
N ASN A 233 32.13 -3.38 9.81
CA ASN A 233 31.64 -4.04 11.02
C ASN A 233 30.10 -3.94 11.25
N TYR A 234 29.29 -4.09 10.20
CA TYR A 234 27.85 -4.30 10.30
C TYR A 234 27.44 -5.66 9.68
N ASP A 235 26.27 -6.18 10.06
CA ASP A 235 25.77 -7.47 9.59
C ASP A 235 24.78 -7.30 8.43
N VAL A 236 24.01 -6.20 8.45
CA VAL A 236 22.94 -5.93 7.49
C VAL A 236 22.81 -4.43 7.24
N LEU A 237 22.56 -4.06 5.97
CA LEU A 237 22.14 -2.72 5.57
C LEU A 237 20.63 -2.63 5.75
N VAL A 238 20.16 -1.76 6.63
CA VAL A 238 18.73 -1.49 6.86
C VAL A 238 18.38 -0.16 6.23
N VAL A 239 17.36 -0.14 5.39
CA VAL A 239 17.00 1.03 4.60
C VAL A 239 15.58 1.46 4.94
N ALA A 240 15.45 2.68 5.45
CA ALA A 240 14.17 3.36 5.65
C ALA A 240 13.90 4.24 4.41
N ASP A 241 13.14 3.69 3.46
CA ASP A 241 12.89 4.28 2.15
C ASP A 241 11.49 3.85 1.69
N GLU A 242 10.48 4.58 2.14
CA GLU A 242 9.06 4.28 1.85
C GLU A 242 8.70 4.54 0.39
N ALA A 243 9.32 5.52 -0.25
CA ALA A 243 9.11 5.81 -1.66
C ALA A 243 9.79 4.80 -2.59
N GLY A 244 10.77 4.05 -2.06
CA GLY A 244 11.55 3.09 -2.85
C GLY A 244 12.61 3.74 -3.74
N GLU A 245 12.85 5.03 -3.59
CA GLU A 245 13.76 5.81 -4.44
C GLU A 245 15.21 5.31 -4.35
N PHE A 246 15.73 5.12 -3.14
CA PHE A 246 17.07 4.57 -2.94
C PHE A 246 17.09 3.06 -3.19
N GLY A 247 16.02 2.37 -2.85
CA GLY A 247 15.89 0.92 -3.00
C GLY A 247 16.15 0.43 -4.42
N GLU A 248 15.70 1.17 -5.42
CA GLU A 248 15.90 0.83 -6.84
C GLU A 248 17.39 0.83 -7.24
N TYR A 249 18.20 1.68 -6.60
CA TYR A 249 19.64 1.77 -6.88
C TYR A 249 20.49 0.76 -6.11
N LEU A 250 19.91 0.00 -5.19
CA LEU A 250 20.67 -0.98 -4.39
C LEU A 250 21.24 -2.14 -5.21
N ALA A 251 20.73 -2.39 -6.40
CA ALA A 251 21.33 -3.33 -7.37
C ALA A 251 22.77 -2.96 -7.75
N TYR A 252 23.13 -1.67 -7.67
CA TYR A 252 24.51 -1.19 -7.92
C TYR A 252 25.47 -1.43 -6.75
N ARG A 253 25.00 -1.95 -5.60
CA ARG A 253 25.83 -2.27 -4.46
C ARG A 253 26.57 -3.60 -4.66
N THR A 254 27.45 -3.66 -5.65
CA THR A 254 28.11 -4.90 -6.11
C THR A 254 29.32 -5.33 -5.27
N TRP A 255 29.89 -4.42 -4.45
CA TRP A 255 31.15 -4.71 -3.73
C TRP A 255 30.93 -5.28 -2.32
N ASP A 256 29.71 -5.30 -1.84
CA ASP A 256 29.40 -5.73 -0.49
C ASP A 256 28.31 -6.79 -0.50
N PRO A 257 28.64 -8.05 -0.15
CA PRO A 257 27.69 -9.17 -0.20
C PRO A 257 26.73 -9.21 0.99
N ARG A 258 26.85 -8.27 1.96
CA ARG A 258 25.97 -8.27 3.13
C ARG A 258 24.52 -8.00 2.73
N PRO A 259 23.55 -8.62 3.44
CA PRO A 259 22.14 -8.50 3.11
C PRO A 259 21.61 -7.05 3.27
N VAL A 260 20.53 -6.78 2.56
CA VAL A 260 19.76 -5.54 2.66
C VAL A 260 18.35 -5.86 3.12
N ALA A 261 17.76 -4.98 3.92
CA ALA A 261 16.40 -5.13 4.43
C ALA A 261 15.74 -3.76 4.63
N GLY A 262 14.40 -3.72 4.64
CA GLY A 262 13.61 -2.57 5.08
C GLY A 262 12.99 -1.70 4.00
N THR A 263 13.58 -1.58 2.82
CA THR A 263 13.04 -0.76 1.73
C THR A 263 11.93 -1.47 0.95
N GLN A 264 11.00 -0.69 0.39
CA GLN A 264 10.00 -1.16 -0.58
C GLN A 264 10.52 -1.18 -2.03
N GLY A 265 11.63 -0.49 -2.31
CA GLY A 265 12.24 -0.44 -3.64
C GLY A 265 12.97 -1.72 -4.06
N LEU A 266 13.12 -2.71 -3.17
CA LEU A 266 13.64 -4.04 -3.52
C LEU A 266 12.52 -4.85 -4.18
N LYS A 267 12.25 -4.60 -5.44
CA LYS A 267 11.39 -5.47 -6.24
C LYS A 267 12.15 -6.78 -6.54
N PRO A 268 11.52 -7.95 -6.40
CA PRO A 268 12.12 -9.19 -6.91
C PRO A 268 12.24 -9.06 -8.44
N ASN A 269 13.44 -9.28 -8.97
CA ASN A 269 13.67 -9.42 -10.41
C ASN A 269 13.02 -10.69 -10.94
#